data_40439516f179b3503bc846e427c43867
#
_entry.id   40439516f179b3503bc846e427c43867
#
_cell.length_a   1.000
_cell.length_b   1.000
_cell.length_c   1.000
_cell.angle_alpha   90.00
_cell.angle_beta   90.00
_cell.angle_gamma   90.00
#
_symmetry.space_group_name_H-M   'P 1'
#
loop_
_entity.id
_entity.type
_entity.pdbx_description
1 polymer ?
#
loop_
_entity_poly.entity_id
_entity_poly.type
_entity_poly.pdbx_seq_one_letter_code
_entity_poly.pdbx_strand_id
1 'polypeptide(L)'
;MARINESSYGTTPIVDEQTKLGQQRATAPTAAVDARTALNKLTSGQTLTPAERQVLGMSPAGPTAPAGPTGPTAATGPTGPTKSTGPTGPTKSTGPTGPTLSTSKTVVSTYIDDATGDTYALYSDGSRELLSKGTKALDAAAEERRIAEEKRRQGQSAYDLLYSQFKLYGLESLVEPLKGLITSGASPAEFTIKLRETPAYQKRFAANAKRIANGFAAIDEATYLDLEDKYQSIMQNYGLPPSYYAKGEMGIQAGFEDLIAGNVDPVTLEERVIEGQKVLKGSKQILDAAKQFYPSLTDGDFLGYVLNPKNALSDIKRKVSAAEIGGAQLGAGLAATAAGAEELVAAGVTGQRYQQAAPVIEQAATRGGQLAAMYNQTPYTQQTAEQAILNIPGSAEALKQTDKLTALEKASFAKKSGVGILSRERSGTL
;
A
#
# COMPACT_ATOMS: atom_id res chain seq x y z
N MET A 1 49.52 54.56 27.41
CA MET A 1 50.16 53.82 26.31
C MET A 1 50.05 52.35 26.61
N ALA A 2 49.21 51.62 25.89
CA ALA A 2 49.36 50.22 25.57
C ALA A 2 48.16 49.86 24.69
N ARG A 3 48.38 49.52 23.47
CA ARG A 3 47.41 49.06 22.47
C ARG A 3 47.07 47.60 22.77
N ILE A 4 45.79 47.25 22.86
CA ILE A 4 45.32 45.88 22.93
C ILE A 4 44.86 45.47 21.50
N ASN A 5 45.46 44.38 21.06
CA ASN A 5 45.39 43.76 19.77
C ASN A 5 43.99 43.15 19.53
N GLU A 6 43.32 43.48 18.42
CA GLU A 6 42.12 42.81 17.95
C GLU A 6 42.45 41.40 17.48
N SER A 7 41.93 40.41 18.16
CA SER A 7 41.99 39.02 17.74
C SER A 7 40.80 38.70 16.84
N SER A 8 41.13 38.41 15.60
CA SER A 8 40.30 37.96 14.51
C SER A 8 39.54 36.68 14.89
N TYR A 9 38.22 36.74 15.00
CA TYR A 9 37.37 35.55 15.02
C TYR A 9 37.11 35.11 13.56
N GLY A 10 37.79 34.04 13.16
CA GLY A 10 37.53 33.32 11.92
C GLY A 10 36.16 32.68 11.99
N THR A 11 35.25 33.13 11.13
CA THR A 11 34.00 32.46 10.83
C THR A 11 34.27 31.23 9.98
N THR A 12 34.27 30.07 10.61
CA THR A 12 34.11 28.80 9.90
C THR A 12 32.67 28.69 9.42
N PRO A 13 32.39 28.40 8.12
CA PRO A 13 31.05 28.17 7.67
C PRO A 13 30.53 26.86 8.26
N ILE A 14 29.40 26.93 8.97
CA ILE A 14 28.62 25.77 9.39
C ILE A 14 28.10 25.14 8.10
N VAL A 15 28.76 24.10 7.61
CA VAL A 15 28.27 23.27 6.54
C VAL A 15 27.14 22.44 7.11
N ASP A 16 25.96 22.70 6.58
CA ASP A 16 24.67 22.19 6.95
C ASP A 16 24.68 20.66 7.06
N GLU A 17 24.52 20.13 8.26
CA GLU A 17 24.45 18.69 8.58
C GLU A 17 23.25 18.03 7.87
N GLN A 18 22.27 18.81 7.45
CA GLN A 18 21.14 18.34 6.66
C GLN A 18 21.52 17.91 5.24
N THR A 19 22.56 18.50 4.67
CA THR A 19 23.04 18.11 3.33
C THR A 19 23.74 16.74 3.34
N LYS A 20 24.34 16.34 4.46
CA LYS A 20 24.93 15.01 4.63
C LYS A 20 23.90 13.90 4.86
N LEU A 21 22.80 14.21 5.57
CA LEU A 21 21.68 13.26 5.73
C LEU A 21 20.93 13.04 4.42
N GLY A 22 20.81 14.07 3.56
CA GLY A 22 20.20 13.95 2.24
C GLY A 22 21.01 13.07 1.25
N GLN A 23 22.34 13.09 1.35
CA GLN A 23 23.19 12.26 0.50
C GLN A 23 23.35 10.81 0.98
N GLN A 24 23.16 10.53 2.27
CA GLN A 24 23.12 9.15 2.79
C GLN A 24 21.79 8.44 2.55
N ARG A 25 20.70 9.16 2.25
CA ARG A 25 19.41 8.55 1.86
C ARG A 25 19.34 8.06 0.42
N ALA A 26 20.32 8.40 -0.42
CA ALA A 26 20.37 8.02 -1.83
C ALA A 26 20.99 6.64 -2.10
N THR A 27 21.46 5.91 -1.08
CA THR A 27 22.12 4.60 -1.25
C THR A 27 21.54 3.49 -0.37
N ALA A 28 20.22 3.39 -0.26
CA ALA A 28 19.54 2.24 0.32
C ALA A 28 18.83 1.42 -0.77
N PRO A 29 18.67 0.11 -0.63
CA PRO A 29 19.17 -0.93 -1.54
C PRO A 29 18.36 -1.05 -2.83
N THR A 30 18.99 -0.76 -3.94
CA THR A 30 18.54 -0.93 -5.32
C THR A 30 18.06 -2.37 -5.62
N ALA A 31 18.57 -3.38 -4.91
CA ALA A 31 18.29 -4.79 -5.22
C ALA A 31 16.84 -5.24 -4.95
N ALA A 32 16.18 -4.73 -3.91
CA ALA A 32 14.80 -5.11 -3.60
C ALA A 32 13.76 -4.41 -4.52
N VAL A 33 14.09 -3.20 -4.95
CA VAL A 33 13.25 -2.44 -5.90
C VAL A 33 13.36 -3.09 -7.30
N ASP A 34 14.53 -3.51 -7.68
CA ASP A 34 14.80 -4.13 -8.99
C ASP A 34 14.08 -5.46 -9.18
N ALA A 35 14.03 -6.32 -8.16
CA ALA A 35 13.32 -7.60 -8.24
C ALA A 35 11.80 -7.42 -8.44
N ARG A 36 11.18 -6.48 -7.74
CA ARG A 36 9.75 -6.18 -7.87
C ARG A 36 9.43 -5.54 -9.22
N THR A 37 10.26 -4.62 -9.66
CA THR A 37 10.11 -3.96 -10.97
C THR A 37 10.29 -4.95 -12.11
N ALA A 38 11.25 -5.86 -12.00
CA ALA A 38 11.49 -6.93 -12.96
C ALA A 38 10.30 -7.90 -13.02
N LEU A 39 9.72 -8.24 -11.87
CA LEU A 39 8.55 -9.12 -11.79
C LEU A 39 7.30 -8.48 -12.41
N ASN A 40 7.06 -7.19 -12.16
CA ASN A 40 5.95 -6.45 -12.75
C ASN A 40 6.08 -6.36 -14.29
N LYS A 41 7.28 -6.18 -14.82
CA LYS A 41 7.53 -6.20 -16.26
C LYS A 41 7.26 -7.58 -16.86
N LEU A 42 7.65 -8.63 -16.18
CA LEU A 42 7.41 -10.01 -16.62
C LEU A 42 5.91 -10.33 -16.69
N THR A 43 5.15 -9.92 -15.67
CA THR A 43 3.69 -10.15 -15.61
C THR A 43 2.90 -9.29 -16.58
N SER A 44 3.42 -8.11 -16.96
CA SER A 44 2.82 -7.22 -17.99
C SER A 44 3.26 -7.55 -19.43
N GLY A 45 4.03 -8.63 -19.64
CA GLY A 45 4.52 -9.05 -20.95
C GLY A 45 5.61 -8.16 -21.54
N GLN A 46 6.26 -7.33 -20.74
CA GLN A 46 7.36 -6.48 -21.18
C GLN A 46 8.69 -7.24 -21.14
N THR A 47 9.60 -6.88 -22.06
CA THR A 47 10.92 -7.50 -22.12
C THR A 47 11.81 -7.07 -20.96
N LEU A 48 12.40 -8.06 -20.26
CA LEU A 48 13.33 -7.84 -19.16
C LEU A 48 14.73 -7.54 -19.66
N THR A 49 15.41 -6.60 -19.00
CA THR A 49 16.85 -6.37 -19.18
C THR A 49 17.67 -7.53 -18.60
N PRO A 50 18.95 -7.69 -19.01
CA PRO A 50 19.82 -8.74 -18.44
C PRO A 50 19.97 -8.67 -16.92
N ALA A 51 20.05 -7.48 -16.35
CA ALA A 51 20.14 -7.26 -14.91
C ALA A 51 18.84 -7.68 -14.18
N GLU A 52 17.68 -7.36 -14.74
CA GLU A 52 16.37 -7.77 -14.20
C GLU A 52 16.19 -9.29 -14.26
N ARG A 53 16.69 -9.97 -15.27
CA ARG A 53 16.69 -11.44 -15.36
C ARG A 53 17.58 -12.08 -14.29
N GLN A 54 18.74 -11.51 -14.04
CA GLN A 54 19.67 -12.01 -13.01
C GLN A 54 19.06 -11.91 -11.61
N VAL A 55 18.36 -10.82 -11.30
CA VAL A 55 17.68 -10.61 -10.02
C VAL A 55 16.54 -11.62 -9.83
N LEU A 56 15.89 -12.05 -10.91
CA LEU A 56 14.85 -13.10 -10.88
C LEU A 56 15.41 -14.53 -10.95
N GLY A 57 16.76 -14.73 -10.91
CA GLY A 57 17.40 -16.03 -10.99
C GLY A 57 17.28 -16.70 -12.36
N MET A 58 16.94 -15.93 -13.41
CA MET A 58 16.84 -16.43 -14.78
C MET A 58 18.22 -16.39 -15.44
N SER A 59 18.61 -17.48 -16.11
CA SER A 59 19.86 -17.50 -16.88
C SER A 59 19.88 -16.40 -17.95
N PRO A 60 21.01 -15.71 -18.16
CA PRO A 60 21.14 -14.74 -19.25
C PRO A 60 20.85 -15.43 -20.58
N ALA A 61 19.97 -14.85 -21.39
CA ALA A 61 19.76 -15.31 -22.75
C ALA A 61 21.07 -15.13 -23.50
N GLY A 62 21.63 -16.23 -24.00
CA GLY A 62 22.79 -16.20 -24.87
C GLY A 62 22.53 -15.32 -26.11
N PRO A 63 23.55 -14.72 -26.70
CA PRO A 63 23.39 -13.85 -27.85
C PRO A 63 22.75 -14.62 -29.00
N THR A 64 21.63 -14.14 -29.49
CA THR A 64 20.98 -14.62 -30.74
C THR A 64 21.90 -14.27 -31.91
N ALA A 65 22.54 -15.29 -32.49
CA ALA A 65 23.23 -15.14 -33.78
C ALA A 65 22.18 -15.11 -34.90
N PRO A 66 22.42 -14.30 -35.96
CA PRO A 66 21.50 -14.22 -37.10
C PRO A 66 21.56 -15.49 -37.95
N ALA A 67 20.36 -15.94 -38.39
CA ALA A 67 20.17 -17.09 -39.26
C ALA A 67 20.76 -16.83 -40.66
N GLY A 68 21.64 -17.73 -41.08
CA GLY A 68 22.01 -17.92 -42.49
C GLY A 68 21.59 -19.30 -42.95
N PRO A 69 21.06 -19.49 -44.16
CA PRO A 69 20.61 -20.78 -44.64
C PRO A 69 21.71 -21.57 -45.29
N THR A 70 22.01 -22.76 -44.84
CA THR A 70 22.79 -23.76 -45.59
C THR A 70 22.15 -25.14 -45.48
N GLY A 71 22.02 -25.78 -46.61
CA GLY A 71 21.30 -26.99 -46.87
C GLY A 71 21.87 -28.28 -46.25
N PRO A 72 21.18 -29.41 -46.46
CA PRO A 72 21.38 -30.62 -45.69
C PRO A 72 22.62 -31.40 -46.14
N THR A 73 23.53 -31.65 -45.18
CA THR A 73 24.62 -32.63 -45.36
C THR A 73 24.19 -33.96 -44.75
N ALA A 74 24.37 -35.01 -45.55
CA ALA A 74 24.00 -36.40 -45.26
C ALA A 74 24.61 -36.91 -43.97
N ALA A 75 23.79 -37.54 -43.11
CA ALA A 75 24.21 -38.23 -41.91
C ALA A 75 24.70 -39.66 -42.26
N THR A 76 25.93 -39.94 -41.91
CA THR A 76 26.50 -41.30 -41.85
C THR A 76 25.78 -42.13 -40.79
N GLY A 77 25.27 -43.30 -41.23
CA GLY A 77 24.51 -44.24 -40.38
C GLY A 77 25.38 -44.95 -39.35
N PRO A 78 24.76 -45.34 -38.24
CA PRO A 78 25.45 -46.12 -37.21
C PRO A 78 25.61 -47.61 -37.60
N THR A 79 26.80 -48.15 -37.34
CA THR A 79 27.19 -49.52 -37.48
C THR A 79 26.32 -50.47 -36.64
N GLY A 80 25.78 -51.50 -37.26
CA GLY A 80 24.91 -52.50 -36.67
C GLY A 80 25.67 -53.47 -35.71
N PRO A 81 24.91 -54.06 -34.74
CA PRO A 81 25.48 -54.99 -33.81
C PRO A 81 25.60 -56.41 -34.40
N THR A 82 26.61 -57.06 -33.94
CA THR A 82 27.11 -58.38 -34.27
C THR A 82 26.07 -59.51 -34.07
N LYS A 83 26.12 -60.42 -35.00
CA LYS A 83 25.44 -61.67 -35.21
C LYS A 83 25.52 -62.59 -33.98
N SER A 84 24.36 -62.97 -33.44
CA SER A 84 24.27 -64.12 -32.50
C SER A 84 23.87 -65.41 -33.24
N THR A 85 24.63 -66.45 -32.99
CA THR A 85 24.45 -67.77 -33.54
C THR A 85 23.21 -68.44 -32.97
N GLY A 86 22.35 -68.92 -33.88
CA GLY A 86 21.14 -69.67 -33.54
C GLY A 86 21.45 -71.21 -33.33
N PRO A 87 20.60 -71.85 -32.56
CA PRO A 87 20.71 -73.27 -32.38
C PRO A 87 20.00 -74.04 -33.52
N THR A 88 20.62 -75.18 -33.81
CA THR A 88 20.26 -76.21 -34.77
C THR A 88 18.86 -76.78 -34.53
N GLY A 89 18.11 -76.97 -35.63
CA GLY A 89 16.82 -77.65 -35.61
C GLY A 89 16.87 -79.17 -35.67
N PRO A 90 15.79 -79.80 -35.26
CA PRO A 90 15.68 -81.27 -35.42
C PRO A 90 14.88 -81.62 -36.68
N THR A 91 15.27 -82.73 -37.14
CA THR A 91 14.92 -83.63 -38.24
C THR A 91 13.42 -83.82 -38.56
N LYS A 92 13.20 -83.88 -39.82
CA LYS A 92 12.22 -84.48 -40.73
C LYS A 92 11.42 -85.65 -40.16
N SER A 93 10.09 -85.49 -40.24
CA SER A 93 9.16 -86.64 -40.21
C SER A 93 8.35 -86.66 -41.50
N THR A 94 8.42 -87.71 -42.19
CA THR A 94 7.63 -88.05 -43.38
C THR A 94 6.27 -88.58 -42.94
N GLY A 95 5.20 -88.10 -43.45
CA GLY A 95 3.84 -88.59 -43.34
C GLY A 95 3.04 -88.48 -44.63
N PRO A 96 2.02 -89.28 -44.82
CA PRO A 96 1.60 -89.70 -46.15
C PRO A 96 0.63 -88.72 -46.87
N THR A 97 0.71 -88.82 -48.20
CA THR A 97 -0.01 -88.17 -49.19
C THR A 97 -1.53 -88.48 -49.19
N GLY A 98 -2.35 -87.44 -49.23
CA GLY A 98 -3.75 -87.46 -49.63
C GLY A 98 -4.04 -86.34 -50.60
N PRO A 99 -4.76 -86.51 -51.70
CA PRO A 99 -5.00 -85.41 -52.61
C PRO A 99 -6.13 -84.58 -52.08
N THR A 100 -5.84 -83.36 -51.68
CA THR A 100 -6.87 -82.38 -51.51
C THR A 100 -6.71 -81.29 -52.60
N LEU A 101 -7.71 -81.14 -53.39
CA LEU A 101 -7.89 -80.03 -54.34
C LEU A 101 -7.70 -78.74 -53.59
N SER A 102 -6.55 -78.13 -53.78
CA SER A 102 -6.27 -76.78 -53.33
C SER A 102 -6.93 -75.85 -54.31
N THR A 103 -8.12 -75.39 -53.98
CA THR A 103 -8.62 -74.19 -54.61
C THR A 103 -7.66 -73.07 -54.23
N SER A 104 -6.73 -72.70 -55.11
CA SER A 104 -5.81 -71.60 -54.91
C SER A 104 -6.65 -70.31 -54.90
N LYS A 105 -6.87 -69.81 -53.68
CA LYS A 105 -7.47 -68.50 -53.50
C LYS A 105 -6.56 -67.46 -54.13
N THR A 106 -7.07 -66.70 -55.07
CA THR A 106 -6.30 -65.64 -55.71
C THR A 106 -6.67 -64.31 -55.06
N VAL A 107 -5.66 -63.56 -54.64
CA VAL A 107 -5.86 -62.21 -54.13
C VAL A 107 -6.41 -61.32 -55.24
N VAL A 108 -7.63 -60.79 -55.08
CA VAL A 108 -8.33 -59.94 -56.09
C VAL A 108 -7.90 -58.48 -55.85
N SER A 109 -7.79 -58.05 -54.60
CA SER A 109 -7.40 -56.70 -54.30
C SER A 109 -6.85 -56.63 -52.86
N THR A 110 -6.15 -55.57 -52.55
CA THR A 110 -5.77 -55.19 -51.17
C THR A 110 -6.41 -53.86 -50.86
N TYR A 111 -6.89 -53.68 -49.64
CA TYR A 111 -7.39 -52.42 -49.16
C TYR A 111 -6.93 -52.11 -47.75
N ILE A 112 -6.92 -50.83 -47.42
CA ILE A 112 -6.57 -50.37 -46.05
C ILE A 112 -7.88 -49.95 -45.38
N ASP A 113 -8.11 -50.46 -44.21
CA ASP A 113 -9.22 -50.02 -43.36
C ASP A 113 -8.89 -48.64 -42.81
N ASP A 114 -9.73 -47.65 -43.18
CA ASP A 114 -9.49 -46.25 -42.79
C ASP A 114 -9.63 -45.98 -41.28
N ALA A 115 -10.30 -46.87 -40.54
CA ALA A 115 -10.50 -46.71 -39.11
C ALA A 115 -9.29 -47.22 -38.34
N THR A 116 -8.71 -48.38 -38.74
CA THR A 116 -7.62 -49.04 -37.99
C THR A 116 -6.28 -48.88 -38.68
N GLY A 117 -6.25 -48.63 -39.99
CA GLY A 117 -5.05 -48.66 -40.84
C GLY A 117 -4.60 -50.07 -41.16
N ASP A 118 -5.40 -51.10 -40.80
CA ASP A 118 -5.11 -52.49 -41.13
C ASP A 118 -5.19 -52.73 -42.62
N THR A 119 -4.22 -53.46 -43.15
CA THR A 119 -4.22 -53.87 -44.56
C THR A 119 -4.77 -55.26 -44.72
N TYR A 120 -5.78 -55.42 -45.54
CA TYR A 120 -6.44 -56.69 -45.81
C TYR A 120 -6.25 -57.09 -47.27
N ALA A 121 -6.05 -58.42 -47.50
CA ALA A 121 -6.22 -59.01 -48.81
C ALA A 121 -7.67 -59.50 -48.98
N LEU A 122 -8.28 -59.16 -50.09
CA LEU A 122 -9.58 -59.72 -50.49
C LEU A 122 -9.32 -60.79 -51.50
N TYR A 123 -9.85 -62.01 -51.29
CA TYR A 123 -9.70 -63.14 -52.16
C TYR A 123 -10.91 -63.32 -53.09
N SER A 124 -10.69 -64.11 -54.13
CA SER A 124 -11.73 -64.39 -55.15
C SER A 124 -13.00 -65.11 -54.62
N ASP A 125 -12.93 -65.71 -53.45
CA ASP A 125 -14.03 -66.35 -52.75
C ASP A 125 -14.78 -65.40 -51.80
N GLY A 126 -14.43 -64.10 -51.78
CA GLY A 126 -15.03 -63.06 -50.90
C GLY A 126 -14.46 -63.09 -49.47
N SER A 127 -13.53 -63.97 -49.15
CA SER A 127 -12.83 -63.96 -47.82
C SER A 127 -11.80 -62.86 -47.78
N ARG A 128 -11.54 -62.38 -46.57
CA ARG A 128 -10.49 -61.40 -46.30
C ARG A 128 -9.51 -61.91 -45.30
N GLU A 129 -8.25 -61.59 -45.49
CA GLU A 129 -7.16 -61.93 -44.57
C GLU A 129 -6.39 -60.67 -44.22
N LEU A 130 -6.05 -60.52 -42.94
CA LEU A 130 -5.24 -59.43 -42.45
C LEU A 130 -3.77 -59.63 -42.87
N LEU A 131 -3.28 -58.76 -43.75
CA LEU A 131 -1.89 -58.80 -44.22
C LEU A 131 -0.94 -58.05 -43.27
N SER A 132 -1.41 -56.90 -42.78
CA SER A 132 -0.62 -56.05 -41.86
C SER A 132 -1.55 -55.34 -40.93
N LYS A 133 -1.17 -55.31 -39.68
CA LYS A 133 -1.88 -54.56 -38.65
C LYS A 133 -1.49 -53.08 -38.71
N GLY A 134 -2.49 -52.23 -38.81
CA GLY A 134 -2.26 -50.78 -38.79
C GLY A 134 -1.87 -50.26 -37.43
N THR A 135 -1.17 -49.16 -37.38
CA THR A 135 -0.77 -48.46 -36.17
C THR A 135 -1.64 -47.24 -35.83
N LYS A 136 -2.65 -46.93 -36.71
CA LYS A 136 -3.43 -45.71 -36.61
C LYS A 136 -4.07 -45.47 -35.23
N ALA A 137 -4.62 -46.55 -34.62
CA ALA A 137 -5.16 -46.45 -33.26
C ALA A 137 -4.06 -46.24 -32.19
N LEU A 138 -2.89 -46.89 -32.38
CA LEU A 138 -1.74 -46.72 -31.48
C LEU A 138 -1.13 -45.33 -31.65
N ASP A 139 -1.03 -44.85 -32.89
CA ASP A 139 -0.51 -43.52 -33.21
C ASP A 139 -1.43 -42.44 -32.67
N ALA A 140 -2.77 -42.57 -32.80
CA ALA A 140 -3.74 -41.70 -32.19
C ALA A 140 -3.65 -41.65 -30.67
N ALA A 141 -3.53 -42.82 -30.01
CA ALA A 141 -3.35 -42.91 -28.58
C ALA A 141 -2.00 -42.33 -28.11
N ALA A 142 -0.93 -42.48 -28.90
CA ALA A 142 0.38 -41.87 -28.61
C ALA A 142 0.31 -40.33 -28.74
N GLU A 143 -0.39 -39.81 -29.74
CA GLU A 143 -0.62 -38.39 -29.96
C GLU A 143 -1.45 -37.78 -28.81
N GLU A 144 -2.52 -38.44 -28.39
CA GLU A 144 -3.32 -38.02 -27.24
C GLU A 144 -2.49 -37.92 -25.95
N ARG A 145 -1.63 -38.92 -25.72
CA ARG A 145 -0.69 -38.93 -24.57
C ARG A 145 0.31 -37.76 -24.67
N ARG A 146 0.84 -37.51 -25.86
CA ARG A 146 1.77 -36.38 -26.10
C ARG A 146 1.10 -35.03 -25.82
N ILE A 147 -0.12 -34.85 -26.33
CA ILE A 147 -0.93 -33.64 -26.10
C ILE A 147 -1.24 -33.49 -24.58
N ALA A 148 -1.64 -34.56 -23.92
CA ALA A 148 -1.94 -34.53 -22.49
C ALA A 148 -0.68 -34.21 -21.65
N GLU A 149 0.47 -34.73 -22.04
CA GLU A 149 1.74 -34.44 -21.36
C GLU A 149 2.21 -33.02 -21.61
N GLU A 150 2.03 -32.48 -22.80
CA GLU A 150 2.31 -31.09 -23.14
C GLU A 150 1.44 -30.15 -22.31
N LYS A 151 0.12 -30.38 -22.25
CA LYS A 151 -0.81 -29.62 -21.39
C LYS A 151 -0.40 -29.65 -19.92
N ARG A 152 -0.05 -30.85 -19.42
CA ARG A 152 0.40 -31.00 -18.04
C ARG A 152 1.69 -30.19 -17.77
N ARG A 153 2.65 -30.18 -18.72
CA ARG A 153 3.90 -29.42 -18.62
C ARG A 153 3.64 -27.91 -18.62
N GLN A 154 2.74 -27.46 -19.50
CA GLN A 154 2.33 -26.04 -19.54
C GLN A 154 1.64 -25.64 -18.23
N GLY A 155 0.70 -26.42 -17.75
CA GLY A 155 0.03 -26.18 -16.48
C GLY A 155 0.98 -26.18 -15.28
N GLN A 156 1.96 -27.10 -15.25
CA GLN A 156 2.97 -27.15 -14.21
C GLN A 156 3.83 -25.87 -14.21
N SER A 157 4.29 -25.42 -15.38
CA SER A 157 5.08 -24.21 -15.50
C SER A 157 4.30 -22.96 -15.07
N ALA A 158 3.02 -22.89 -15.41
CA ALA A 158 2.15 -21.80 -14.98
C ALA A 158 1.93 -21.80 -13.47
N TYR A 159 1.71 -22.97 -12.88
CA TYR A 159 1.57 -23.15 -11.44
C TYR A 159 2.86 -22.74 -10.69
N ASP A 160 4.02 -23.23 -11.15
CA ASP A 160 5.31 -22.95 -10.50
C ASP A 160 5.65 -21.46 -10.53
N LEU A 161 5.31 -20.78 -11.62
CA LEU A 161 5.49 -19.34 -11.71
C LEU A 161 4.64 -18.60 -10.67
N LEU A 162 3.35 -18.92 -10.60
CA LEU A 162 2.43 -18.29 -9.64
C LEU A 162 2.81 -18.65 -8.19
N TYR A 163 3.15 -19.90 -7.92
CA TYR A 163 3.60 -20.35 -6.61
C TYR A 163 4.86 -19.60 -6.15
N SER A 164 5.84 -19.45 -7.04
CA SER A 164 7.07 -18.71 -6.74
C SER A 164 6.81 -17.24 -6.45
N GLN A 165 5.88 -16.62 -7.17
CA GLN A 165 5.47 -15.23 -6.94
C GLN A 165 4.82 -15.05 -5.56
N PHE A 166 3.87 -15.91 -5.21
CA PHE A 166 3.18 -15.81 -3.91
C PHE A 166 4.05 -16.21 -2.74
N LYS A 167 5.01 -17.12 -2.97
CA LYS A 167 6.01 -17.52 -1.97
C LYS A 167 6.91 -16.36 -1.54
N LEU A 168 7.24 -15.42 -2.45
CA LEU A 168 7.98 -14.20 -2.09
C LEU A 168 7.27 -13.36 -1.02
N TYR A 169 5.96 -13.49 -0.94
CA TYR A 169 5.12 -12.79 0.02
C TYR A 169 4.69 -13.66 1.22
N GLY A 170 5.14 -14.91 1.30
CA GLY A 170 4.70 -15.87 2.32
C GLY A 170 3.22 -16.27 2.18
N LEU A 171 2.67 -16.18 0.97
CA LEU A 171 1.26 -16.44 0.65
C LEU A 171 1.09 -17.67 -0.28
N GLU A 172 2.08 -18.56 -0.33
CA GLU A 172 2.05 -19.77 -1.16
C GLU A 172 0.85 -20.68 -0.89
N SER A 173 0.34 -20.66 0.34
CA SER A 173 -0.86 -21.42 0.73
C SER A 173 -2.11 -21.03 -0.06
N LEU A 174 -2.18 -19.81 -0.62
CA LEU A 174 -3.28 -19.38 -1.48
C LEU A 174 -3.27 -20.07 -2.83
N VAL A 175 -2.09 -20.48 -3.33
CA VAL A 175 -1.89 -21.11 -4.63
C VAL A 175 -2.07 -22.62 -4.57
N GLU A 176 -1.81 -23.24 -3.42
CA GLU A 176 -1.88 -24.71 -3.26
C GLU A 176 -3.19 -25.37 -3.74
N PRO A 177 -4.38 -24.78 -3.49
CA PRO A 177 -5.63 -25.38 -3.96
C PRO A 177 -5.74 -25.48 -5.49
N LEU A 178 -4.91 -24.74 -6.24
CA LEU A 178 -4.94 -24.70 -7.70
C LEU A 178 -4.13 -25.82 -8.37
N LYS A 179 -3.46 -26.68 -7.60
CA LYS A 179 -2.71 -27.83 -8.17
C LYS A 179 -3.53 -28.70 -9.12
N GLY A 180 -4.83 -28.80 -8.90
CA GLY A 180 -5.72 -29.55 -9.79
C GLY A 180 -5.79 -29.01 -11.22
N LEU A 181 -5.47 -27.74 -11.44
CA LEU A 181 -5.48 -27.12 -12.77
C LEU A 181 -4.25 -27.50 -13.62
N ILE A 182 -3.23 -28.10 -13.05
CA ILE A 182 -2.01 -28.52 -13.76
C ILE A 182 -2.36 -29.51 -14.86
N THR A 183 -3.22 -30.47 -14.56
CA THR A 183 -3.61 -31.55 -15.50
C THR A 183 -4.49 -31.04 -16.64
N SER A 184 -5.21 -29.94 -16.44
CA SER A 184 -6.02 -29.32 -17.50
C SER A 184 -5.21 -28.51 -18.51
N GLY A 185 -3.94 -28.22 -18.19
CA GLY A 185 -3.07 -27.38 -19.02
C GLY A 185 -3.47 -25.91 -18.95
N ALA A 186 -4.00 -25.46 -17.80
CA ALA A 186 -4.42 -24.10 -17.60
C ALA A 186 -3.27 -23.11 -17.86
N SER A 187 -3.59 -22.01 -18.51
CA SER A 187 -2.66 -20.91 -18.77
C SER A 187 -2.38 -20.09 -17.49
N PRO A 188 -1.29 -19.32 -17.43
CA PRO A 188 -1.04 -18.42 -16.29
C PRO A 188 -2.19 -17.46 -15.99
N ALA A 189 -2.88 -16.98 -17.03
CA ALA A 189 -4.04 -16.11 -16.88
C ALA A 189 -5.22 -16.85 -16.20
N GLU A 190 -5.50 -18.10 -16.62
CA GLU A 190 -6.55 -18.92 -16.00
C GLU A 190 -6.22 -19.24 -14.53
N PHE A 191 -4.97 -19.54 -14.20
CA PHE A 191 -4.55 -19.71 -12.81
C PHE A 191 -4.81 -18.44 -11.99
N THR A 192 -4.47 -17.26 -12.53
CA THR A 192 -4.70 -15.98 -11.84
C THR A 192 -6.19 -15.71 -11.62
N ILE A 193 -7.02 -15.97 -12.64
CA ILE A 193 -8.49 -15.83 -12.53
C ILE A 193 -9.03 -16.79 -11.45
N LYS A 194 -8.64 -18.05 -11.50
CA LYS A 194 -9.10 -19.06 -10.54
C LYS A 194 -8.61 -18.78 -9.13
N LEU A 195 -7.40 -18.25 -8.96
CA LEU A 195 -6.88 -17.81 -7.68
C LEU A 195 -7.78 -16.72 -7.07
N ARG A 196 -8.12 -15.70 -7.85
CA ARG A 196 -8.95 -14.57 -7.41
C ARG A 196 -10.39 -14.97 -7.07
N GLU A 197 -10.87 -16.09 -7.60
CA GLU A 197 -12.16 -16.68 -7.25
C GLU A 197 -12.14 -17.43 -5.91
N THR A 198 -10.97 -17.80 -5.38
CA THR A 198 -10.90 -18.56 -4.13
C THR A 198 -11.31 -17.72 -2.92
N PRO A 199 -12.06 -18.29 -1.96
CA PRO A 199 -12.45 -17.58 -0.74
C PRO A 199 -11.26 -17.08 0.09
N ALA A 200 -10.16 -17.85 0.09
CA ALA A 200 -8.93 -17.49 0.79
C ALA A 200 -8.29 -16.22 0.20
N TYR A 201 -8.21 -16.13 -1.13
CA TYR A 201 -7.73 -14.92 -1.80
C TYR A 201 -8.64 -13.73 -1.54
N GLN A 202 -9.96 -13.91 -1.67
CA GLN A 202 -10.93 -12.85 -1.44
C GLN A 202 -10.87 -12.32 0.00
N LYS A 203 -10.65 -13.21 0.98
CA LYS A 203 -10.43 -12.84 2.37
C LYS A 203 -9.12 -12.05 2.53
N ARG A 204 -8.02 -12.51 1.90
CA ARG A 204 -6.70 -11.85 2.01
C ARG A 204 -6.68 -10.45 1.39
N PHE A 205 -7.37 -10.27 0.29
CA PHE A 205 -7.39 -9.02 -0.48
C PHE A 205 -8.77 -8.35 -0.44
N ALA A 206 -9.46 -8.45 0.70
CA ALA A 206 -10.84 -7.99 0.86
C ALA A 206 -11.03 -6.49 0.58
N ALA A 207 -10.01 -5.65 0.81
CA ALA A 207 -10.08 -4.24 0.54
C ALA A 207 -10.32 -3.93 -0.95
N ASN A 208 -9.91 -4.79 -1.89
CA ASN A 208 -10.17 -4.59 -3.32
C ASN A 208 -11.67 -4.59 -3.65
N ALA A 209 -12.44 -5.51 -3.05
CA ALA A 209 -13.89 -5.51 -3.21
C ALA A 209 -14.54 -4.23 -2.64
N LYS A 210 -14.06 -3.80 -1.46
CA LYS A 210 -14.51 -2.55 -0.82
C LYS A 210 -14.13 -1.32 -1.67
N ARG A 211 -12.92 -1.29 -2.30
CA ARG A 211 -12.48 -0.23 -3.20
C ARG A 211 -13.42 -0.07 -4.39
N ILE A 212 -13.76 -1.18 -5.04
CA ILE A 212 -14.70 -1.18 -6.18
C ILE A 212 -16.07 -0.64 -5.73
N ALA A 213 -16.56 -1.07 -4.58
CA ALA A 213 -17.82 -0.56 -4.02
C ALA A 213 -17.78 0.94 -3.71
N ASN A 214 -16.60 1.46 -3.36
CA ASN A 214 -16.35 2.89 -3.10
C ASN A 214 -16.04 3.69 -4.39
N GLY A 215 -16.08 3.07 -5.58
CA GLY A 215 -15.81 3.73 -6.86
C GLY A 215 -14.33 3.83 -7.25
N PHE A 216 -13.44 3.14 -6.56
CA PHE A 216 -12.01 3.08 -6.88
C PHE A 216 -11.69 1.80 -7.66
N ALA A 217 -10.63 1.84 -8.47
CA ALA A 217 -10.11 0.63 -9.11
C ALA A 217 -9.48 -0.33 -8.09
N ALA A 218 -9.58 -1.64 -8.36
CA ALA A 218 -8.79 -2.62 -7.65
C ALA A 218 -7.30 -2.39 -7.89
N ILE A 219 -6.47 -2.71 -6.91
CA ILE A 219 -5.02 -2.65 -7.01
C ILE A 219 -4.45 -4.07 -7.08
N ASP A 220 -3.28 -4.21 -7.72
CA ASP A 220 -2.59 -5.49 -7.81
C ASP A 220 -2.04 -5.94 -6.45
N GLU A 221 -1.71 -7.22 -6.36
CA GLU A 221 -1.30 -7.87 -5.13
C GLU A 221 0.01 -7.28 -4.56
N ALA A 222 0.94 -6.92 -5.43
CA ALA A 222 2.22 -6.32 -5.01
C ALA A 222 2.02 -4.93 -4.42
N THR A 223 1.23 -4.08 -5.08
CA THR A 223 0.86 -2.75 -4.58
C THR A 223 0.09 -2.84 -3.27
N TYR A 224 -0.81 -3.81 -3.15
CA TYR A 224 -1.59 -4.03 -1.92
C TYR A 224 -0.67 -4.33 -0.73
N LEU A 225 0.26 -5.26 -0.89
CA LEU A 225 1.20 -5.67 0.14
C LEU A 225 2.20 -4.55 0.49
N ASP A 226 2.67 -3.80 -0.50
CA ASP A 226 3.54 -2.63 -0.30
C ASP A 226 2.85 -1.52 0.51
N LEU A 227 1.55 -1.28 0.27
CA LEU A 227 0.77 -0.36 1.09
C LEU A 227 0.67 -0.82 2.54
N GLU A 228 0.37 -2.11 2.78
CA GLU A 228 0.32 -2.67 4.14
C GLU A 228 1.66 -2.54 4.86
N ASP A 229 2.78 -2.81 4.18
CA ASP A 229 4.12 -2.68 4.76
C ASP A 229 4.46 -1.23 5.10
N LYS A 230 4.09 -0.29 4.24
CA LYS A 230 4.24 1.15 4.48
C LYS A 230 3.39 1.62 5.65
N TYR A 231 2.12 1.20 5.71
CA TYR A 231 1.24 1.54 6.84
C TYR A 231 1.79 1.00 8.15
N GLN A 232 2.22 -0.26 8.16
CA GLN A 232 2.86 -0.87 9.33
C GLN A 232 4.09 -0.08 9.78
N SER A 233 4.98 0.26 8.83
CA SER A 233 6.20 1.00 9.11
C SER A 233 5.92 2.40 9.67
N ILE A 234 4.96 3.13 9.10
CA ILE A 234 4.55 4.44 9.60
C ILE A 234 4.04 4.31 11.03
N MET A 235 3.08 3.43 11.29
CA MET A 235 2.50 3.27 12.62
C MET A 235 3.53 2.85 13.68
N GLN A 236 4.47 1.96 13.31
CA GLN A 236 5.58 1.56 14.19
C GLN A 236 6.53 2.73 14.49
N ASN A 237 6.94 3.48 13.46
CA ASN A 237 7.89 4.59 13.60
C ASN A 237 7.35 5.70 14.50
N TYR A 238 6.04 5.92 14.46
CA TYR A 238 5.37 6.89 15.34
C TYR A 238 4.97 6.31 16.70
N GLY A 239 5.27 5.03 16.97
CA GLY A 239 5.06 4.39 18.27
C GLY A 239 3.58 4.18 18.60
N LEU A 240 2.75 3.86 17.61
CA LEU A 240 1.36 3.48 17.86
C LEU A 240 1.31 2.12 18.58
N PRO A 241 0.24 1.84 19.35
CA PRO A 241 0.03 0.53 19.93
C PRO A 241 0.00 -0.59 18.86
N PRO A 242 0.55 -1.78 19.15
CA PRO A 242 0.57 -2.91 18.22
C PRO A 242 -0.79 -3.30 17.65
N SER A 243 -1.88 -3.06 18.37
CA SER A 243 -3.25 -3.32 17.92
C SER A 243 -3.61 -2.61 16.59
N TYR A 244 -2.93 -1.51 16.26
CA TYR A 244 -3.16 -0.77 15.02
C TYR A 244 -2.37 -1.28 13.82
N TYR A 245 -1.26 -2.00 14.05
CA TYR A 245 -0.36 -2.40 12.96
C TYR A 245 0.05 -3.88 12.97
N ALA A 246 -0.23 -4.62 14.05
CA ALA A 246 0.13 -6.03 14.09
C ALA A 246 -0.70 -6.83 13.08
N LYS A 247 0.00 -7.52 12.17
CA LYS A 247 -0.59 -8.40 11.19
C LYS A 247 -0.93 -9.75 11.84
N GLY A 248 -2.12 -10.27 11.60
CA GLY A 248 -2.58 -11.57 12.03
C GLY A 248 -2.31 -12.66 11.00
N GLU A 249 -3.18 -13.67 10.98
CA GLU A 249 -3.13 -14.77 10.03
C GLU A 249 -3.10 -14.27 8.57
N MET A 250 -2.29 -14.89 7.73
CA MET A 250 -2.03 -14.50 6.33
C MET A 250 -1.61 -13.02 6.16
N GLY A 251 -1.12 -12.36 7.20
CA GLY A 251 -0.73 -10.95 7.14
C GLY A 251 -1.88 -9.96 7.14
N ILE A 252 -3.09 -10.36 7.51
CA ILE A 252 -4.28 -9.52 7.53
C ILE A 252 -4.26 -8.58 8.74
N GLN A 253 -4.60 -7.31 8.52
CA GLN A 253 -4.89 -6.31 9.55
C GLN A 253 -6.14 -5.51 9.12
N ALA A 254 -7.19 -5.57 9.93
CA ALA A 254 -8.49 -4.99 9.56
C ALA A 254 -8.44 -3.48 9.31
N GLY A 255 -7.64 -2.73 10.09
CA GLY A 255 -7.45 -1.30 9.89
C GLY A 255 -6.79 -0.97 8.55
N PHE A 256 -5.87 -1.83 8.07
CA PHE A 256 -5.24 -1.65 6.76
C PHE A 256 -6.24 -1.87 5.62
N GLU A 257 -7.15 -2.85 5.78
CA GLU A 257 -8.22 -3.03 4.78
C GLU A 257 -9.05 -1.77 4.60
N ASP A 258 -9.42 -1.10 5.69
CA ASP A 258 -10.24 0.11 5.63
C ASP A 258 -9.46 1.29 5.04
N LEU A 259 -8.17 1.44 5.37
CA LEU A 259 -7.29 2.45 4.77
C LEU A 259 -7.13 2.25 3.26
N ILE A 260 -6.87 1.01 2.83
CA ILE A 260 -6.75 0.66 1.41
C ILE A 260 -8.09 0.88 0.69
N ALA A 261 -9.20 0.43 1.30
CA ALA A 261 -10.55 0.61 0.74
C ALA A 261 -10.92 2.09 0.59
N GLY A 262 -10.51 2.93 1.53
CA GLY A 262 -10.68 4.38 1.51
C GLY A 262 -9.68 5.14 0.65
N ASN A 263 -8.82 4.43 -0.08
CA ASN A 263 -7.78 5.03 -0.93
C ASN A 263 -6.85 6.00 -0.19
N VAL A 264 -6.52 5.71 1.06
CA VAL A 264 -5.59 6.51 1.84
C VAL A 264 -4.16 6.15 1.41
N ASP A 265 -3.43 7.12 0.86
CA ASP A 265 -2.02 6.93 0.53
C ASP A 265 -1.13 7.03 1.78
N PRO A 266 0.12 6.51 1.73
CA PRO A 266 1.01 6.51 2.89
C PRO A 266 1.33 7.90 3.45
N VAL A 267 1.40 8.93 2.61
CA VAL A 267 1.69 10.31 3.03
C VAL A 267 0.50 10.85 3.82
N THR A 268 -0.72 10.66 3.30
CA THR A 268 -1.95 11.02 4.01
C THR A 268 -2.08 10.29 5.34
N LEU A 269 -1.71 9.00 5.39
CA LEU A 269 -1.70 8.24 6.65
C LEU A 269 -0.70 8.83 7.65
N GLU A 270 0.51 9.14 7.20
CA GLU A 270 1.55 9.75 8.04
C GLU A 270 1.07 11.08 8.62
N GLU A 271 0.48 11.95 7.81
CA GLU A 271 -0.11 13.22 8.29
C GLU A 271 -1.21 12.98 9.33
N ARG A 272 -2.09 12.00 9.12
CA ARG A 272 -3.11 11.61 10.10
C ARG A 272 -2.49 11.17 11.43
N VAL A 273 -1.47 10.34 11.37
CA VAL A 273 -0.75 9.86 12.56
C VAL A 273 -0.09 11.01 13.31
N ILE A 274 0.54 11.96 12.59
CA ILE A 274 1.13 13.17 13.18
C ILE A 274 0.06 13.99 13.91
N GLU A 275 -1.08 14.24 13.28
CA GLU A 275 -2.19 14.96 13.91
C GLU A 275 -2.70 14.24 15.17
N GLY A 276 -2.84 12.93 15.11
CA GLY A 276 -3.20 12.13 16.29
C GLY A 276 -2.19 12.26 17.44
N GLN A 277 -0.90 12.24 17.13
CA GLN A 277 0.17 12.37 18.10
C GLN A 277 0.21 13.76 18.78
N LYS A 278 -0.14 14.83 18.08
CA LYS A 278 -0.23 16.19 18.69
C LYS A 278 -1.19 16.23 19.88
N VAL A 279 -2.32 15.54 19.78
CA VAL A 279 -3.28 15.47 20.88
C VAL A 279 -2.83 14.48 21.96
N LEU A 280 -2.41 13.28 21.57
CA LEU A 280 -2.09 12.20 22.52
C LEU A 280 -0.79 12.44 23.31
N LYS A 281 0.22 13.04 22.67
CA LYS A 281 1.49 13.42 23.32
C LYS A 281 1.50 14.87 23.77
N GLY A 282 0.44 15.62 23.51
CA GLY A 282 0.25 17.00 23.96
C GLY A 282 0.08 17.09 25.47
N SER A 283 -0.09 18.33 25.96
CA SER A 283 -0.39 18.54 27.37
C SER A 283 -1.73 17.92 27.76
N LYS A 284 -1.89 17.62 29.07
CA LYS A 284 -3.17 17.12 29.59
C LYS A 284 -4.34 18.05 29.20
N GLN A 285 -4.12 19.36 29.20
CA GLN A 285 -5.10 20.34 28.82
C GLN A 285 -5.59 20.21 27.36
N ILE A 286 -4.68 19.87 26.43
CA ILE A 286 -5.04 19.61 25.03
C ILE A 286 -5.96 18.38 24.93
N LEU A 287 -5.61 17.30 25.63
CA LEU A 287 -6.41 16.10 25.67
C LEU A 287 -7.78 16.35 26.34
N ASP A 288 -7.81 17.10 27.45
CA ASP A 288 -9.03 17.47 28.15
C ASP A 288 -9.94 18.36 27.26
N ALA A 289 -9.35 19.33 26.52
CA ALA A 289 -10.08 20.13 25.56
C ALA A 289 -10.64 19.28 24.42
N ALA A 290 -9.86 18.38 23.85
CA ALA A 290 -10.33 17.47 22.82
C ALA A 290 -11.51 16.61 23.27
N LYS A 291 -11.46 16.10 24.51
CA LYS A 291 -12.54 15.36 25.11
C LYS A 291 -13.78 16.21 25.37
N GLN A 292 -13.60 17.42 25.87
CA GLN A 292 -14.70 18.34 26.14
C GLN A 292 -15.37 18.81 24.84
N PHE A 293 -14.61 19.10 23.81
CA PHE A 293 -15.11 19.63 22.54
C PHE A 293 -15.80 18.57 21.69
N TYR A 294 -15.26 17.35 21.72
CA TYR A 294 -15.66 16.25 20.86
C TYR A 294 -15.94 14.98 21.69
N PRO A 295 -17.03 14.94 22.47
CA PRO A 295 -17.33 13.80 23.36
C PRO A 295 -17.39 12.45 22.65
N SER A 296 -17.77 12.42 21.39
CA SER A 296 -17.77 11.20 20.56
C SER A 296 -16.37 10.63 20.26
N LEU A 297 -15.31 11.39 20.56
CA LEU A 297 -13.91 10.96 20.40
C LEU A 297 -13.29 10.44 21.70
N THR A 298 -14.09 10.28 22.78
CA THR A 298 -13.54 10.12 24.13
C THR A 298 -13.32 8.71 24.62
N ASP A 299 -13.98 7.70 24.07
CA ASP A 299 -13.94 6.36 24.63
C ASP A 299 -12.76 5.51 24.15
N GLY A 300 -11.58 6.08 24.23
CA GLY A 300 -10.32 5.36 24.02
C GLY A 300 -9.76 5.49 22.62
N ASP A 301 -10.48 6.08 21.65
CA ASP A 301 -10.06 5.94 20.27
C ASP A 301 -10.00 7.23 19.44
N PHE A 302 -9.33 8.26 20.00
CA PHE A 302 -8.93 9.41 19.16
C PHE A 302 -8.07 8.98 17.97
N LEU A 303 -7.23 7.96 18.15
CA LEU A 303 -6.50 7.34 17.05
C LEU A 303 -7.42 6.66 16.04
N GLY A 304 -8.42 5.93 16.50
CA GLY A 304 -9.42 5.32 15.62
C GLY A 304 -10.17 6.36 14.78
N TYR A 305 -10.52 7.50 15.38
CA TYR A 305 -11.11 8.61 14.63
C TYR A 305 -10.17 9.16 13.57
N VAL A 306 -8.91 9.41 13.94
CA VAL A 306 -7.88 9.98 13.05
C VAL A 306 -7.54 9.02 11.91
N LEU A 307 -7.43 7.73 12.19
CA LEU A 307 -7.11 6.70 11.22
C LEU A 307 -8.30 6.30 10.33
N ASN A 308 -9.53 6.65 10.73
CA ASN A 308 -10.71 6.31 9.93
C ASN A 308 -10.71 7.03 8.58
N PRO A 309 -10.67 6.30 7.46
CA PRO A 309 -10.59 6.88 6.11
C PRO A 309 -11.83 7.72 5.73
N LYS A 310 -12.96 7.52 6.40
CA LYS A 310 -14.20 8.29 6.17
C LYS A 310 -14.09 9.73 6.67
N ASN A 311 -13.20 10.01 7.60
CA ASN A 311 -13.00 11.35 8.14
C ASN A 311 -12.04 12.13 7.23
N ALA A 312 -12.43 13.34 6.82
CA ALA A 312 -11.57 14.19 6.01
C ALA A 312 -10.35 14.66 6.81
N LEU A 313 -9.16 14.64 6.21
CA LEU A 313 -7.94 15.09 6.87
C LEU A 313 -8.02 16.58 7.28
N SER A 314 -8.68 17.41 6.48
CA SER A 314 -8.94 18.82 6.81
C SER A 314 -9.79 18.99 8.07
N ASP A 315 -10.79 18.12 8.27
CA ASP A 315 -11.62 18.13 9.48
C ASP A 315 -10.82 17.67 10.71
N ILE A 316 -9.97 16.65 10.54
CA ILE A 316 -9.04 16.21 11.59
C ILE A 316 -8.11 17.35 12.00
N LYS A 317 -7.44 18.00 11.04
CA LYS A 317 -6.53 19.13 11.30
C LYS A 317 -7.25 20.28 12.02
N ARG A 318 -8.47 20.63 11.59
CA ARG A 318 -9.26 21.67 12.24
C ARG A 318 -9.57 21.33 13.71
N LYS A 319 -10.03 20.12 13.98
CA LYS A 319 -10.36 19.68 15.35
C LYS A 319 -9.14 19.57 16.25
N VAL A 320 -8.01 19.11 15.71
CA VAL A 320 -6.73 19.09 16.45
C VAL A 320 -6.29 20.49 16.82
N SER A 321 -6.30 21.43 15.85
CA SER A 321 -5.95 22.83 16.11
C SER A 321 -6.90 23.50 17.10
N ALA A 322 -8.20 23.21 17.04
CA ALA A 322 -9.17 23.67 18.02
C ALA A 322 -8.88 23.11 19.42
N ALA A 323 -8.50 21.82 19.53
CA ALA A 323 -8.11 21.23 20.80
C ALA A 323 -6.83 21.85 21.37
N GLU A 324 -5.84 22.17 20.52
CA GLU A 324 -4.62 22.89 20.94
C GLU A 324 -4.93 24.28 21.51
N ILE A 325 -5.82 25.04 20.83
CA ILE A 325 -6.28 26.34 21.31
C ILE A 325 -7.06 26.18 22.60
N GLY A 326 -8.01 25.23 22.67
CA GLY A 326 -8.77 24.95 23.89
C GLY A 326 -7.89 24.53 25.07
N GLY A 327 -6.86 23.73 24.80
CA GLY A 327 -5.86 23.39 25.82
C GLY A 327 -5.11 24.61 26.35
N ALA A 328 -4.76 25.56 25.49
CA ALA A 328 -4.14 26.81 25.90
C ALA A 328 -5.12 27.71 26.68
N GLN A 329 -6.41 27.75 26.30
CA GLN A 329 -7.47 28.45 27.05
C GLN A 329 -7.59 27.88 28.47
N LEU A 330 -7.77 26.56 28.59
CA LEU A 330 -7.88 25.88 29.88
C LEU A 330 -6.64 26.05 30.75
N GLY A 331 -5.45 26.00 30.13
CA GLY A 331 -4.18 26.21 30.82
C GLY A 331 -4.02 27.62 31.40
N ALA A 332 -4.65 28.62 30.81
CA ALA A 332 -4.67 30.00 31.29
C ALA A 332 -5.88 30.32 32.18
N GLY A 333 -6.73 29.35 32.50
CA GLY A 333 -7.95 29.56 33.29
C GLY A 333 -9.08 30.28 32.52
N LEU A 334 -8.98 30.32 31.20
CA LEU A 334 -10.00 30.89 30.31
C LEU A 334 -11.10 29.86 30.00
N ALA A 335 -12.27 30.36 29.60
CA ALA A 335 -13.34 29.51 29.10
C ALA A 335 -12.98 28.93 27.75
N ALA A 336 -13.19 27.62 27.57
CA ALA A 336 -12.91 26.91 26.33
C ALA A 336 -14.18 26.25 25.79
N THR A 337 -14.53 26.55 24.51
CA THR A 337 -15.64 25.93 23.81
C THR A 337 -15.22 25.50 22.42
N ALA A 338 -15.79 24.43 21.90
CA ALA A 338 -15.49 23.93 20.56
C ALA A 338 -15.73 25.00 19.48
N ALA A 339 -16.90 25.67 19.53
CA ALA A 339 -17.27 26.69 18.56
C ALA A 339 -16.31 27.88 18.57
N GLY A 340 -15.95 28.40 19.76
CA GLY A 340 -15.01 29.52 19.88
C GLY A 340 -13.60 29.14 19.41
N ALA A 341 -13.11 27.93 19.75
CA ALA A 341 -11.82 27.47 19.29
C ALA A 341 -11.79 27.22 17.76
N GLU A 342 -12.84 26.66 17.18
CA GLU A 342 -12.95 26.49 15.72
C GLU A 342 -13.05 27.82 14.98
N GLU A 343 -13.71 28.86 15.57
CA GLU A 343 -13.73 30.22 15.02
C GLU A 343 -12.32 30.83 14.97
N LEU A 344 -11.56 30.67 16.05
CA LEU A 344 -10.15 31.08 16.11
C LEU A 344 -9.29 30.38 15.05
N VAL A 345 -9.48 29.06 14.87
CA VAL A 345 -8.81 28.30 13.78
C VAL A 345 -9.21 28.85 12.41
N ALA A 346 -10.49 29.13 12.19
CA ALA A 346 -10.99 29.73 10.93
C ALA A 346 -10.39 31.12 10.68
N ALA A 347 -10.12 31.89 11.73
CA ALA A 347 -9.43 33.18 11.68
C ALA A 347 -7.89 33.06 11.52
N GLY A 348 -7.35 31.82 11.35
CA GLY A 348 -5.93 31.58 11.14
C GLY A 348 -5.07 31.61 12.42
N VAL A 349 -5.67 31.47 13.60
CA VAL A 349 -4.96 31.38 14.87
C VAL A 349 -4.46 29.94 15.05
N THR A 350 -3.18 29.77 15.37
CA THR A 350 -2.59 28.48 15.70
C THR A 350 -2.55 28.28 17.22
N GLY A 351 -2.52 27.00 17.67
CA GLY A 351 -2.39 26.67 19.09
C GLY A 351 -1.17 27.35 19.75
N GLN A 352 -0.02 27.37 19.08
CA GLN A 352 1.19 28.03 19.56
C GLN A 352 1.00 29.55 19.71
N ARG A 353 0.40 30.22 18.71
CA ARG A 353 0.12 31.66 18.77
C ARG A 353 -0.84 32.00 19.91
N TYR A 354 -1.88 31.17 20.08
CA TYR A 354 -2.81 31.36 21.18
C TYR A 354 -2.12 31.14 22.55
N GLN A 355 -1.32 30.10 22.69
CA GLN A 355 -0.57 29.79 23.93
C GLN A 355 0.31 30.97 24.38
N GLN A 356 0.97 31.65 23.44
CA GLN A 356 1.78 32.84 23.72
C GLN A 356 0.92 34.03 24.15
N ALA A 357 -0.27 34.19 23.58
CA ALA A 357 -1.19 35.29 23.85
C ALA A 357 -2.06 35.04 25.11
N ALA A 358 -2.28 33.80 25.50
CA ALA A 358 -3.26 33.42 26.53
C ALA A 358 -3.11 34.15 27.87
N PRO A 359 -1.89 34.35 28.45
CA PRO A 359 -1.72 35.13 29.69
C PRO A 359 -2.14 36.59 29.53
N VAL A 360 -1.88 37.17 28.35
CA VAL A 360 -2.25 38.58 28.07
C VAL A 360 -3.76 38.70 27.88
N ILE A 361 -4.37 37.71 27.22
CA ILE A 361 -5.83 37.65 27.03
C ILE A 361 -6.53 37.52 28.39
N GLU A 362 -6.04 36.64 29.27
CA GLU A 362 -6.62 36.46 30.61
C GLU A 362 -6.57 37.77 31.43
N GLN A 363 -5.41 38.43 31.47
CA GLN A 363 -5.27 39.70 32.15
C GLN A 363 -6.16 40.78 31.56
N ALA A 364 -6.22 40.89 30.23
CA ALA A 364 -7.05 41.85 29.54
C ALA A 364 -8.55 41.62 29.77
N ALA A 365 -8.98 40.35 29.71
CA ALA A 365 -10.38 39.99 29.95
C ALA A 365 -10.80 40.31 31.40
N THR A 366 -9.97 39.91 32.36
CA THR A 366 -10.22 40.19 33.79
C THR A 366 -10.27 41.67 34.10
N ARG A 367 -9.24 42.42 33.69
CA ARG A 367 -9.17 43.84 33.93
C ARG A 367 -10.24 44.61 33.15
N GLY A 368 -10.41 44.28 31.89
CA GLY A 368 -11.40 44.90 31.02
C GLY A 368 -12.84 44.72 31.54
N GLY A 369 -13.13 43.48 32.01
CA GLY A 369 -14.41 43.17 32.64
C GLY A 369 -14.69 43.99 33.92
N GLN A 370 -13.67 44.12 34.77
CA GLN A 370 -13.74 44.95 36.00
C GLN A 370 -13.97 46.44 35.68
N LEU A 371 -13.21 46.96 34.70
CA LEU A 371 -13.35 48.38 34.27
C LEU A 371 -14.72 48.60 33.62
N ALA A 372 -15.20 47.71 32.77
CA ALA A 372 -16.50 47.79 32.13
C ALA A 372 -17.63 47.85 33.17
N ALA A 373 -17.58 46.99 34.17
CA ALA A 373 -18.53 46.98 35.29
C ALA A 373 -18.44 48.27 36.12
N MET A 374 -17.24 48.71 36.49
CA MET A 374 -17.01 49.92 37.28
C MET A 374 -17.54 51.20 36.61
N TYR A 375 -17.36 51.31 35.30
CA TYR A 375 -17.74 52.49 34.53
C TYR A 375 -19.09 52.35 33.83
N ASN A 376 -19.85 51.31 34.13
CA ASN A 376 -21.14 50.99 33.51
C ASN A 376 -21.08 51.03 31.96
N GLN A 377 -20.05 50.39 31.41
CA GLN A 377 -19.84 50.26 29.96
C GLN A 377 -20.32 48.90 29.48
N THR A 378 -20.37 48.75 28.14
CA THR A 378 -20.60 47.42 27.50
C THR A 378 -19.65 46.40 28.09
N PRO A 379 -20.14 45.18 28.44
CA PRO A 379 -19.30 44.11 29.00
C PRO A 379 -18.07 43.84 28.14
N TYR A 380 -16.92 43.79 28.76
CA TYR A 380 -15.68 43.39 28.11
C TYR A 380 -15.48 41.89 28.39
N THR A 381 -15.56 41.09 27.35
CA THR A 381 -15.54 39.63 27.44
C THR A 381 -14.18 39.05 27.04
N GLN A 382 -13.99 37.78 27.31
CA GLN A 382 -12.82 37.03 26.80
C GLN A 382 -12.72 37.16 25.28
N GLN A 383 -13.83 37.00 24.54
CA GLN A 383 -13.86 37.15 23.08
C GLN A 383 -13.39 38.56 22.65
N THR A 384 -13.78 39.58 23.36
CA THR A 384 -13.31 40.98 23.09
C THR A 384 -11.78 41.06 23.27
N ALA A 385 -11.24 40.46 24.32
CA ALA A 385 -9.79 40.41 24.54
C ALA A 385 -9.08 39.64 23.44
N GLU A 386 -9.59 38.47 23.06
CA GLU A 386 -9.09 37.65 21.95
C GLU A 386 -9.05 38.40 20.64
N GLN A 387 -10.15 39.10 20.29
CA GLN A 387 -10.25 39.92 19.08
C GLN A 387 -9.18 41.02 19.08
N ALA A 388 -9.04 41.75 20.18
CA ALA A 388 -8.09 42.85 20.29
C ALA A 388 -6.62 42.38 20.22
N ILE A 389 -6.28 41.31 20.91
CA ILE A 389 -4.89 40.86 21.08
C ILE A 389 -4.44 40.01 19.88
N LEU A 390 -5.30 39.14 19.37
CA LEU A 390 -4.99 38.28 18.24
C LEU A 390 -5.18 38.94 16.87
N ASN A 391 -5.73 40.18 16.86
CA ASN A 391 -6.01 40.92 15.62
C ASN A 391 -6.82 40.09 14.61
N ILE A 392 -7.91 39.53 15.08
CA ILE A 392 -8.86 38.72 14.30
C ILE A 392 -10.14 39.56 13.97
N PRO A 393 -11.09 39.06 13.18
CA PRO A 393 -12.33 39.75 12.89
C PRO A 393 -13.00 40.32 14.14
N GLY A 394 -13.41 41.61 14.10
CA GLY A 394 -13.93 42.33 15.26
C GLY A 394 -12.87 43.10 16.07
N SER A 395 -11.57 43.02 15.72
CA SER A 395 -10.47 43.66 16.46
C SER A 395 -10.60 45.16 16.53
N ALA A 396 -11.11 45.85 15.48
CA ALA A 396 -11.26 47.29 15.47
C ALA A 396 -12.21 47.78 16.55
N GLU A 397 -13.34 47.11 16.76
CA GLU A 397 -14.34 47.41 17.79
C GLU A 397 -13.80 47.08 19.18
N ALA A 398 -13.14 45.93 19.29
CA ALA A 398 -12.51 45.47 20.53
C ALA A 398 -11.40 46.44 21.02
N LEU A 399 -10.55 46.93 20.12
CA LEU A 399 -9.56 47.97 20.40
C LEU A 399 -10.18 49.28 20.82
N LYS A 400 -11.21 49.77 20.13
CA LYS A 400 -11.95 50.98 20.55
C LYS A 400 -12.54 50.86 21.96
N GLN A 401 -13.08 49.69 22.31
CA GLN A 401 -13.58 49.40 23.64
C GLN A 401 -12.46 49.42 24.69
N THR A 402 -11.31 48.78 24.37
CA THR A 402 -10.12 48.77 25.21
C THR A 402 -9.60 50.18 25.47
N ASP A 403 -9.49 51.03 24.42
CA ASP A 403 -9.02 52.39 24.52
C ASP A 403 -9.98 53.25 25.36
N LYS A 404 -11.30 53.11 25.16
CA LYS A 404 -12.32 53.80 25.94
C LYS A 404 -12.20 53.46 27.43
N LEU A 405 -12.08 52.17 27.79
CA LEU A 405 -11.94 51.75 29.18
C LEU A 405 -10.66 52.29 29.81
N THR A 406 -9.56 52.27 29.07
CA THR A 406 -8.27 52.82 29.49
C THR A 406 -8.32 54.32 29.68
N ALA A 407 -9.03 55.04 28.80
CA ALA A 407 -9.21 56.50 28.93
C ALA A 407 -10.05 56.87 30.17
N LEU A 408 -11.13 56.10 30.43
CA LEU A 408 -11.95 56.31 31.63
C LEU A 408 -11.15 56.07 32.93
N GLU A 409 -10.33 54.99 32.93
CA GLU A 409 -9.44 54.70 34.03
C GLU A 409 -8.46 55.86 34.28
N LYS A 410 -7.73 56.33 33.25
CA LYS A 410 -6.81 57.45 33.32
C LYS A 410 -7.50 58.75 33.83
N ALA A 411 -8.70 59.02 33.32
CA ALA A 411 -9.48 60.21 33.74
C ALA A 411 -9.89 60.14 35.23
N SER A 412 -10.18 58.94 35.75
CA SER A 412 -10.53 58.75 37.16
C SER A 412 -9.33 59.02 38.11
N PHE A 413 -8.13 58.59 37.68
CA PHE A 413 -6.91 58.88 38.45
C PHE A 413 -6.50 60.36 38.37
N ALA A 414 -6.65 61.00 37.21
CA ALA A 414 -6.36 62.43 37.04
C ALA A 414 -7.26 63.32 37.91
N LYS A 415 -8.56 62.95 38.06
CA LYS A 415 -9.49 63.70 38.96
C LYS A 415 -9.13 63.54 40.44
N LYS A 416 -8.60 62.37 40.88
CA LYS A 416 -8.21 62.19 42.27
C LYS A 416 -6.92 62.87 42.64
N SER A 417 -5.97 63.06 41.72
CA SER A 417 -4.73 63.82 41.98
C SER A 417 -4.91 65.33 41.97
N GLY A 418 -6.01 65.86 41.35
CA GLY A 418 -6.30 67.29 41.32
C GLY A 418 -6.99 67.85 42.55
N VAL A 419 -7.67 67.01 43.35
CA VAL A 419 -8.43 67.51 44.53
C VAL A 419 -7.52 67.77 45.75
N GLY A 420 -6.30 67.22 45.76
CA GLY A 420 -5.37 67.41 46.88
C GLY A 420 -4.55 68.72 46.83
N ILE A 421 -4.45 69.37 45.65
CA ILE A 421 -3.63 70.57 45.49
C ILE A 421 -4.44 71.82 45.67
N LEU A 422 -5.75 71.84 45.39
CA LEU A 422 -6.62 73.00 45.52
C LEU A 422 -7.22 73.25 46.92
N SER A 423 -7.08 72.26 47.86
CA SER A 423 -7.54 72.42 49.22
C SER A 423 -6.53 73.08 50.16
N ARG A 424 -5.29 73.31 49.71
CA ARG A 424 -4.21 73.85 50.52
C ARG A 424 -4.02 75.39 50.38
N GLU A 425 -4.62 76.00 49.37
CA GLU A 425 -4.48 77.43 49.13
C GLU A 425 -5.64 78.33 49.66
N ARG A 426 -6.59 77.78 50.43
CA ARG A 426 -7.72 78.55 50.98
C ARG A 426 -7.72 78.63 52.50
N SER A 427 -6.66 78.35 53.18
CA SER A 427 -6.55 78.61 54.66
C SER A 427 -5.38 79.48 54.99
N GLY A 428 -5.30 80.66 54.43
CA GLY A 428 -4.28 81.61 54.76
C GLY A 428 -4.68 83.02 54.30
N THR A 429 -5.69 83.64 54.95
CA THR A 429 -5.82 85.08 55.16
C THR A 429 -7.06 85.32 56.04
N LEU A 430 -6.84 85.45 57.32
CA LEU A 430 -7.30 86.51 58.19
C LEU A 430 -6.47 86.47 59.46
#